data_85ca0007fc6099c080e4cccb89d09d08
#
_entry.id   85ca0007fc6099c080e4cccb89d09d08
#
_cell.length_a   1.000
_cell.length_b   1.000
_cell.length_c   1.000
_cell.angle_alpha   90.00
_cell.angle_beta   90.00
_cell.angle_gamma   90.00
#
_symmetry.space_group_name_H-M   'P 1'
#
loop_
_entity.id
_entity.type
_entity.pdbx_description
1 polymer ?
#
loop_
_entity_poly.entity_id
_entity_poly.type
_entity_poly.pdbx_seq_one_letter_code
_entity_poly.pdbx_strand_id
1 'polypeptide(L)'
;MATREQAILSSSMQQPPPLGVPRPLRVVVVDDSPDFLEVICGLLRLEDSIEIVGYGTDGTQAIRVVADLHPDLLLMDVQMPYMSGSAATLIISQHFPTVNVVLMSSDDSLQTRIACKSAGAQALIYKPAFRKQFFEVLEKIYCGAGAQATVDQNESSRTQP
;
A
#
# COMPACT_ATOMS: atom_id res chain seq x y z
N MET A 1 25.96 -34.45 -14.37
CA MET A 1 25.80 -33.12 -15.00
C MET A 1 24.32 -32.80 -15.02
N ALA A 2 23.82 -32.10 -14.03
CA ALA A 2 22.43 -31.69 -13.96
C ALA A 2 22.25 -30.42 -14.79
N THR A 3 21.39 -30.47 -15.75
CA THR A 3 21.12 -29.44 -16.75
C THR A 3 20.49 -28.19 -16.10
N ARG A 4 20.86 -27.06 -16.62
CA ARG A 4 20.49 -25.69 -16.22
C ARG A 4 19.00 -25.38 -16.21
N GLU A 5 18.15 -26.32 -16.61
CA GLU A 5 16.69 -26.18 -16.67
C GLU A 5 15.97 -26.55 -15.37
N GLN A 6 16.61 -27.21 -14.41
CA GLN A 6 15.98 -27.54 -13.12
C GLN A 6 16.08 -26.44 -12.08
N ALA A 7 16.82 -25.37 -12.34
CA ALA A 7 16.98 -24.25 -11.42
C ALA A 7 15.87 -23.16 -11.56
N ILE A 8 15.00 -23.26 -12.56
CA ILE A 8 13.95 -22.24 -12.83
C ILE A 8 12.60 -22.61 -12.21
N LEU A 9 12.46 -23.84 -11.71
CA LEU A 9 11.18 -24.32 -11.13
C LEU A 9 11.09 -24.22 -9.61
N SER A 10 12.07 -23.65 -8.94
CA SER A 10 11.98 -23.31 -7.51
C SER A 10 11.76 -21.83 -7.25
N SER A 11 11.03 -21.16 -8.14
CA SER A 11 10.33 -19.93 -7.78
C SER A 11 9.29 -20.33 -6.74
N SER A 12 9.65 -20.14 -5.47
CA SER A 12 8.81 -20.40 -4.32
C SER A 12 7.46 -19.73 -4.53
N MET A 13 6.45 -20.51 -4.89
CA MET A 13 5.08 -20.16 -4.60
C MET A 13 5.03 -20.04 -3.07
N GLN A 14 5.22 -18.82 -2.57
CA GLN A 14 4.97 -18.52 -1.17
C GLN A 14 3.50 -18.84 -0.92
N GLN A 15 3.27 -20.01 -0.36
CA GLN A 15 1.95 -20.39 0.11
C GLN A 15 1.47 -19.29 1.05
N PRO A 16 0.22 -18.84 0.94
CA PRO A 16 -0.34 -17.92 1.91
C PRO A 16 -0.15 -18.52 3.31
N PRO A 17 0.23 -17.72 4.32
CA PRO A 17 0.41 -18.21 5.67
C PRO A 17 -0.86 -18.92 6.13
N PRO A 18 -0.75 -19.97 6.97
CA PRO A 18 -1.91 -20.68 7.48
C PRO A 18 -2.84 -19.70 8.17
N LEU A 19 -4.15 -19.81 7.89
CA LEU A 19 -5.21 -18.99 8.46
C LEU A 19 -5.06 -18.92 9.99
N GLY A 20 -4.78 -17.71 10.50
CA GLY A 20 -4.76 -17.47 11.95
C GLY A 20 -3.48 -16.87 12.54
N VAL A 21 -2.38 -16.75 11.80
CA VAL A 21 -1.20 -15.99 12.26
C VAL A 21 -1.23 -14.60 11.65
N PRO A 22 -1.39 -13.52 12.44
CA PRO A 22 -1.28 -12.17 11.92
C PRO A 22 0.14 -11.97 11.36
N ARG A 23 0.26 -11.78 10.05
CA ARG A 23 1.52 -11.38 9.45
C ARG A 23 1.66 -9.86 9.51
N PRO A 24 2.88 -9.32 9.57
CA PRO A 24 3.11 -7.89 9.44
C PRO A 24 2.56 -7.35 8.11
N LEU A 25 2.08 -6.12 8.15
CA LEU A 25 1.67 -5.37 6.97
C LEU A 25 2.91 -5.08 6.10
N ARG A 26 2.92 -5.56 4.88
CA ARG A 26 4.05 -5.40 3.94
C ARG A 26 3.94 -4.04 3.24
N VAL A 27 4.91 -3.18 3.51
CA VAL A 27 4.91 -1.78 3.07
C VAL A 27 6.07 -1.51 2.13
N VAL A 28 5.78 -0.84 1.02
CA VAL A 28 6.78 -0.20 0.15
C VAL A 28 6.71 1.32 0.37
N VAL A 29 7.86 1.97 0.46
CA VAL A 29 7.96 3.42 0.63
C VAL A 29 8.72 4.03 -0.55
N VAL A 30 8.11 5.03 -1.20
CA VAL A 30 8.69 5.70 -2.37
C VAL A 30 8.68 7.21 -2.17
N ASP A 31 9.85 7.81 -2.20
CA ASP A 31 10.06 9.24 -2.05
C ASP A 31 11.42 9.63 -2.66
N ASP A 32 11.52 10.75 -3.33
CA ASP A 32 12.77 11.21 -3.94
C ASP A 32 13.72 11.90 -2.95
N SER A 33 13.26 12.16 -1.72
CA SER A 33 14.05 12.70 -0.62
C SER A 33 14.64 11.58 0.25
N PRO A 34 15.95 11.33 0.23
CA PRO A 34 16.59 10.34 1.09
C PRO A 34 16.37 10.60 2.58
N ASP A 35 16.42 11.88 2.98
CA ASP A 35 16.22 12.29 4.37
C ASP A 35 14.81 11.95 4.85
N PHE A 36 13.81 12.18 4.01
CA PHE A 36 12.42 11.84 4.33
C PHE A 36 12.21 10.33 4.38
N LEU A 37 12.78 9.58 3.45
CA LEU A 37 12.77 8.11 3.48
C LEU A 37 13.37 7.58 4.78
N GLU A 38 14.51 8.11 5.22
CA GLU A 38 15.16 7.69 6.48
C GLU A 38 14.23 7.91 7.67
N VAL A 39 13.63 9.09 7.77
CA VAL A 39 12.71 9.45 8.86
C VAL A 39 11.48 8.53 8.87
N ILE A 40 10.81 8.37 7.73
CA ILE A 40 9.60 7.54 7.65
C ILE A 40 9.92 6.08 7.93
N CYS A 41 10.96 5.54 7.33
CA CYS A 41 11.36 4.16 7.57
C CYS A 41 11.78 3.92 9.02
N GLY A 42 12.43 4.90 9.65
CA GLY A 42 12.73 4.87 11.09
C GLY A 42 11.47 4.79 11.95
N LEU A 43 10.44 5.58 11.62
CA LEU A 43 9.16 5.55 12.34
C LEU A 43 8.41 4.22 12.13
N LEU A 44 8.35 3.72 10.91
CA LEU A 44 7.64 2.47 10.59
C LEU A 44 8.29 1.25 11.21
N ARG A 45 9.63 1.21 11.34
CA ARG A 45 10.36 0.10 11.96
C ARG A 45 10.13 -0.01 13.48
N LEU A 46 9.55 0.99 14.12
CA LEU A 46 9.17 0.92 15.55
C LEU A 46 7.89 0.09 15.77
N GLU A 47 7.18 -0.25 14.69
CA GLU A 47 5.91 -0.97 14.74
C GLU A 47 6.10 -2.43 14.32
N ASP A 48 6.00 -3.36 15.24
CA ASP A 48 6.15 -4.80 14.99
C ASP A 48 5.12 -5.35 13.98
N SER A 49 4.01 -4.65 13.80
CA SER A 49 2.96 -4.98 12.85
C SER A 49 3.25 -4.55 11.42
N ILE A 50 4.40 -3.90 11.16
CA ILE A 50 4.79 -3.37 9.85
C ILE A 50 6.13 -3.96 9.40
N GLU A 51 6.17 -4.43 8.17
CA GLU A 51 7.38 -4.88 7.48
C GLU A 51 7.64 -4.02 6.25
N ILE A 52 8.74 -3.29 6.21
CA ILE A 52 9.15 -2.56 5.01
C ILE A 52 9.83 -3.54 4.07
N VAL A 53 9.19 -3.83 2.95
CA VAL A 53 9.66 -4.83 1.98
C VAL A 53 10.40 -4.23 0.79
N GLY A 54 10.32 -2.91 0.57
CA GLY A 54 11.02 -2.26 -0.53
C GLY A 54 10.95 -0.75 -0.51
N TYR A 55 11.76 -0.13 -1.38
CA TYR A 55 11.89 1.31 -1.53
C TYR A 55 11.96 1.72 -3.00
N GLY A 56 11.67 2.97 -3.28
CA GLY A 56 11.86 3.60 -4.56
C GLY A 56 12.05 5.11 -4.44
N THR A 57 12.50 5.76 -5.51
CA THR A 57 12.76 7.21 -5.56
C THR A 57 11.98 7.92 -6.65
N ASP A 58 11.21 7.21 -7.46
CA ASP A 58 10.33 7.76 -8.49
C ASP A 58 9.16 6.80 -8.80
N GLY A 59 8.17 7.30 -9.54
CA GLY A 59 6.97 6.53 -9.88
C GLY A 59 7.25 5.30 -10.76
N THR A 60 8.30 5.31 -11.58
CA THR A 60 8.66 4.16 -12.42
C THR A 60 9.20 3.03 -11.55
N GLN A 61 10.04 3.36 -10.56
CA GLN A 61 10.52 2.40 -9.58
C GLN A 61 9.38 1.86 -8.73
N ALA A 62 8.45 2.73 -8.31
CA ALA A 62 7.25 2.32 -7.56
C ALA A 62 6.48 1.19 -8.29
N ILE A 63 6.21 1.35 -9.59
CA ILE A 63 5.51 0.34 -10.39
C ILE A 63 6.28 -0.98 -10.41
N ARG A 64 7.61 -0.95 -10.62
CA ARG A 64 8.45 -2.15 -10.64
C ARG A 64 8.44 -2.87 -9.30
N VAL A 65 8.68 -2.13 -8.22
CA VAL A 65 8.75 -2.70 -6.87
C VAL A 65 7.39 -3.29 -6.46
N VAL A 66 6.28 -2.65 -6.82
CA VAL A 66 4.93 -3.20 -6.60
C VAL A 66 4.72 -4.49 -7.39
N ALA A 67 5.13 -4.53 -8.67
CA ALA A 67 5.01 -5.71 -9.51
C ALA A 67 5.85 -6.90 -8.99
N ASP A 68 7.04 -6.63 -8.46
CA ASP A 68 7.95 -7.68 -7.98
C ASP A 68 7.57 -8.18 -6.57
N LEU A 69 7.15 -7.28 -5.69
CA LEU A 69 7.00 -7.58 -4.26
C LEU A 69 5.55 -7.79 -3.82
N HIS A 70 4.56 -7.33 -4.58
CA HIS A 70 3.13 -7.38 -4.23
C HIS A 70 2.89 -6.95 -2.77
N PRO A 71 3.19 -5.68 -2.40
CA PRO A 71 2.99 -5.19 -1.04
C PRO A 71 1.49 -5.05 -0.71
N ASP A 72 1.16 -4.95 0.57
CA ASP A 72 -0.20 -4.64 1.01
C ASP A 72 -0.48 -3.14 0.92
N LEU A 73 0.57 -2.34 1.17
CA LEU A 73 0.51 -0.88 1.21
C LEU A 73 1.69 -0.27 0.45
N LEU A 74 1.40 0.70 -0.38
CA LEU A 74 2.38 1.60 -0.99
C LEU A 74 2.21 3.00 -0.41
N LEU A 75 3.25 3.50 0.27
CA LEU A 75 3.40 4.90 0.66
C LEU A 75 4.24 5.60 -0.40
N MET A 76 3.71 6.62 -1.06
CA MET A 76 4.41 7.26 -2.19
C MET A 76 4.23 8.77 -2.19
N ASP A 77 5.33 9.49 -2.38
CA ASP A 77 5.27 10.94 -2.58
C ASP A 77 4.52 11.30 -3.86
N VAL A 78 3.79 12.41 -3.81
CA VAL A 78 3.05 12.95 -4.99
C VAL A 78 4.02 13.53 -6.01
N GLN A 79 5.03 14.28 -5.56
CA GLN A 79 5.93 15.05 -6.41
C GLN A 79 7.31 14.41 -6.48
N MET A 80 7.56 13.68 -7.53
CA MET A 80 8.84 13.02 -7.80
C MET A 80 9.31 13.30 -9.22
N PRO A 81 10.63 13.23 -9.50
CA PRO A 81 11.16 13.35 -10.85
C PRO A 81 10.72 12.19 -11.74
N TYR A 82 10.78 12.38 -13.05
CA TYR A 82 10.47 11.43 -14.12
C TYR A 82 8.98 11.03 -14.17
N MET A 83 8.44 10.46 -13.10
CA MET A 83 7.03 10.08 -13.00
C MET A 83 6.49 10.47 -11.62
N SER A 84 5.44 11.30 -11.59
CA SER A 84 4.78 11.69 -10.35
C SER A 84 4.08 10.51 -9.67
N GLY A 85 3.89 10.61 -8.34
CA GLY A 85 3.14 9.62 -7.58
C GLY A 85 1.70 9.46 -8.06
N SER A 86 1.04 10.54 -8.46
CA SER A 86 -0.32 10.47 -9.01
C SER A 86 -0.37 9.70 -10.33
N ALA A 87 0.60 9.89 -11.23
CA ALA A 87 0.68 9.14 -12.49
C ALA A 87 0.95 7.65 -12.23
N ALA A 88 1.88 7.34 -11.33
CA ALA A 88 2.15 5.95 -10.93
C ALA A 88 0.94 5.30 -10.25
N THR A 89 0.22 6.03 -9.40
CA THR A 89 -0.99 5.56 -8.73
C THR A 89 -2.06 5.14 -9.73
N LEU A 90 -2.29 5.91 -10.78
CA LEU A 90 -3.27 5.57 -11.82
C LEU A 90 -2.95 4.22 -12.47
N ILE A 91 -1.68 3.95 -12.76
CA ILE A 91 -1.25 2.68 -13.33
C ILE A 91 -1.37 1.53 -12.31
N ILE A 92 -0.92 1.76 -11.09
CA ILE A 92 -0.92 0.75 -10.03
C ILE A 92 -2.35 0.36 -9.65
N SER A 93 -3.26 1.32 -9.51
CA SER A 93 -4.66 1.04 -9.16
C SER A 93 -5.40 0.21 -10.22
N GLN A 94 -5.01 0.33 -11.49
CA GLN A 94 -5.60 -0.45 -12.58
C GLN A 94 -5.03 -1.87 -12.69
N HIS A 95 -3.73 -2.05 -12.45
CA HIS A 95 -3.04 -3.32 -12.67
C HIS A 95 -2.82 -4.14 -11.39
N PHE A 96 -2.80 -3.49 -10.23
CA PHE A 96 -2.58 -4.11 -8.92
C PHE A 96 -3.66 -3.68 -7.91
N PRO A 97 -4.95 -4.01 -8.15
CA PRO A 97 -6.09 -3.50 -7.36
C PRO A 97 -6.08 -3.95 -5.89
N THR A 98 -5.27 -4.93 -5.53
CA THR A 98 -5.11 -5.41 -4.15
C THR A 98 -4.13 -4.57 -3.33
N VAL A 99 -3.34 -3.72 -3.99
CA VAL A 99 -2.37 -2.85 -3.33
C VAL A 99 -3.04 -1.54 -2.92
N ASN A 100 -3.06 -1.25 -1.63
CA ASN A 100 -3.55 0.03 -1.15
C ASN A 100 -2.50 1.11 -1.40
N VAL A 101 -2.85 2.15 -2.12
CA VAL A 101 -1.95 3.28 -2.38
C VAL A 101 -2.32 4.45 -1.50
N VAL A 102 -1.38 4.89 -0.68
CA VAL A 102 -1.47 6.10 0.13
C VAL A 102 -0.42 7.09 -0.35
N LEU A 103 -0.88 8.22 -0.85
CA LEU A 103 0.01 9.28 -1.30
C LEU A 103 0.44 10.17 -0.13
N MET A 104 1.62 10.75 -0.23
CA MET A 104 2.18 11.69 0.72
C MET A 104 2.49 13.00 0.00
N SER A 105 2.22 14.14 0.61
CA SER A 105 2.52 15.44 0.01
C SER A 105 2.84 16.50 1.06
N SER A 106 3.70 17.44 0.69
CA SER A 106 3.90 18.69 1.46
C SER A 106 2.85 19.76 1.14
N ASP A 107 2.01 19.50 0.12
CA ASP A 107 0.87 20.35 -0.25
C ASP A 107 -0.45 19.66 0.15
N ASP A 108 -1.21 20.31 1.04
CA ASP A 108 -2.50 19.85 1.55
C ASP A 108 -3.69 20.60 0.90
N SER A 109 -3.48 21.20 -0.26
CA SER A 109 -4.53 21.91 -0.99
C SER A 109 -5.67 20.99 -1.43
N LEU A 110 -6.87 21.55 -1.56
CA LEU A 110 -8.03 20.80 -2.08
C LEU A 110 -7.75 20.23 -3.48
N GLN A 111 -6.98 20.95 -4.29
CA GLN A 111 -6.62 20.54 -5.64
C GLN A 111 -5.77 19.29 -5.65
N THR A 112 -4.75 19.22 -4.78
CA THR A 112 -3.92 18.02 -4.57
C THR A 112 -4.74 16.84 -4.07
N ARG A 113 -5.64 17.05 -3.12
CA ARG A 113 -6.54 16.02 -2.60
C ARG A 113 -7.44 15.42 -3.69
N ILE A 114 -8.04 16.28 -4.53
CA ILE A 114 -8.88 15.85 -5.66
C ILE A 114 -8.05 15.05 -6.66
N ALA A 115 -6.87 15.53 -7.04
CA ALA A 115 -5.98 14.84 -7.99
C ALA A 115 -5.57 13.47 -7.50
N CYS A 116 -5.18 13.33 -6.23
CA CYS A 116 -4.81 12.05 -5.60
C CYS A 116 -5.97 11.06 -5.60
N LYS A 117 -7.16 11.51 -5.22
CA LYS A 117 -8.37 10.68 -5.21
C LYS A 117 -8.73 10.22 -6.63
N SER A 118 -8.66 11.11 -7.62
CA SER A 118 -8.94 10.79 -9.03
C SER A 118 -7.95 9.81 -9.63
N ALA A 119 -6.72 9.77 -9.13
CA ALA A 119 -5.71 8.79 -9.51
C ALA A 119 -5.96 7.39 -8.92
N GLY A 120 -6.87 7.26 -7.96
CA GLY A 120 -7.18 5.99 -7.29
C GLY A 120 -6.49 5.77 -5.95
N ALA A 121 -5.87 6.81 -5.37
CA ALA A 121 -5.28 6.70 -4.04
C ALA A 121 -6.37 6.51 -2.97
N GLN A 122 -6.10 5.64 -2.00
CA GLN A 122 -6.98 5.36 -0.85
C GLN A 122 -7.00 6.54 0.12
N ALA A 123 -5.87 7.22 0.28
CA ALA A 123 -5.73 8.40 1.11
C ALA A 123 -4.57 9.29 0.67
N LEU A 124 -4.57 10.53 1.17
CA LEU A 124 -3.45 11.47 1.11
C LEU A 124 -3.03 11.83 2.54
N ILE A 125 -1.74 11.68 2.83
CA ILE A 125 -1.12 12.10 4.09
C ILE A 125 -0.34 13.38 3.85
N TYR A 126 -0.56 14.37 4.69
CA TYR A 126 0.25 15.59 4.73
C TYR A 126 1.57 15.29 5.44
N LYS A 127 2.70 15.39 4.73
CA LYS A 127 4.02 14.98 5.24
C LYS A 127 4.37 15.55 6.63
N PRO A 128 4.12 16.84 6.93
CA PRO A 128 4.37 17.39 8.26
C PRO A 128 3.54 16.75 9.39
N ALA A 129 2.41 16.14 9.07
CA ALA A 129 1.53 15.47 10.02
C ALA A 129 1.57 13.92 9.90
N PHE A 130 2.61 13.37 9.25
CA PHE A 130 2.68 11.95 8.88
C PHE A 130 2.38 11.02 10.06
N ARG A 131 3.09 11.17 11.17
CA ARG A 131 2.94 10.28 12.33
C ARG A 131 1.51 10.18 12.86
N LYS A 132 0.82 11.33 12.91
CA LYS A 132 -0.58 11.37 13.37
C LYS A 132 -1.53 10.76 12.35
N GLN A 133 -1.41 11.14 11.08
CA GLN A 133 -2.35 10.75 10.04
C GLN A 133 -2.16 9.31 9.57
N PHE A 134 -0.96 8.76 9.66
CA PHE A 134 -0.65 7.41 9.16
C PHE A 134 -1.50 6.33 9.83
N PHE A 135 -1.56 6.31 11.15
CA PHE A 135 -2.35 5.32 11.88
C PHE A 135 -3.86 5.50 11.68
N GLU A 136 -4.34 6.73 11.61
CA GLU A 136 -5.74 7.03 11.28
C GLU A 136 -6.12 6.51 9.88
N VAL A 137 -5.20 6.62 8.92
CA VAL A 137 -5.40 6.10 7.56
C VAL A 137 -5.40 4.57 7.55
N LEU A 138 -4.48 3.92 8.26
CA LEU A 138 -4.45 2.46 8.37
C LEU A 138 -5.74 1.91 8.98
N GLU A 139 -6.25 2.52 10.04
CA GLU A 139 -7.53 2.13 10.64
C GLU A 139 -8.68 2.20 9.62
N LYS A 140 -8.75 3.28 8.85
CA LYS A 140 -9.81 3.44 7.82
C LYS A 140 -9.71 2.39 6.72
N ILE A 141 -8.48 2.06 6.28
CA ILE A 141 -8.28 1.11 5.19
C ILE A 141 -8.55 -0.34 5.66
N TYR A 142 -8.04 -0.71 6.83
CA TYR A 142 -8.02 -2.12 7.26
C TYR A 142 -9.09 -2.48 8.29
N CYS A 143 -9.54 -1.53 9.14
CA CYS A 143 -10.60 -1.78 10.11
C CYS A 143 -12.00 -1.40 9.58
N GLY A 144 -12.09 -0.42 8.68
CA GLY A 144 -13.36 -0.02 8.05
C GLY A 144 -13.94 -1.06 7.10
N ALA A 145 -13.11 -1.91 6.51
CA ALA A 145 -13.55 -2.98 5.61
C ALA A 145 -14.22 -4.17 6.35
N GLY A 146 -13.97 -4.33 7.65
CA GLY A 146 -14.57 -5.40 8.46
C GLY A 146 -16.01 -5.12 8.93
N ALA A 147 -16.43 -3.85 8.92
CA ALA A 147 -17.75 -3.46 9.42
C ALA A 147 -18.89 -3.63 8.38
N GLN A 148 -18.58 -3.78 7.11
CA GLN A 148 -19.58 -3.95 6.04
C GLN A 148 -19.90 -5.43 5.72
N ALA A 149 -19.08 -6.37 6.16
CA ALA A 149 -19.29 -7.80 5.86
C ALA A 149 -20.27 -8.51 6.79
N THR A 150 -20.76 -7.87 7.86
CA THR A 150 -21.62 -8.50 8.86
C THR A 150 -23.09 -8.07 8.81
N VAL A 151 -23.49 -7.18 7.90
CA VAL A 151 -24.89 -6.66 7.86
C VAL A 151 -25.80 -7.45 6.91
N ASP A 152 -25.26 -8.20 5.93
CA ASP A 152 -26.08 -8.87 4.90
C ASP A 152 -26.54 -10.30 5.22
N GLN A 153 -26.30 -10.83 6.43
CA GLN A 153 -26.71 -12.21 6.74
C GLN A 153 -27.88 -12.35 7.73
N ASN A 154 -28.54 -11.27 8.13
CA ASN A 154 -29.61 -11.38 9.14
C ASN A 154 -31.03 -10.96 8.69
N GLU A 155 -31.30 -10.83 7.41
CA GLU A 155 -32.66 -10.48 6.93
C GLU A 155 -33.44 -11.59 6.20
N SER A 156 -32.94 -12.83 6.18
CA SER A 156 -33.63 -13.93 5.47
C SER A 156 -34.35 -14.95 6.36
N SER A 157 -34.68 -14.60 7.60
CA SER A 157 -35.39 -15.55 8.51
C SER A 157 -36.54 -14.97 9.26
N ARG A 158 -37.39 -14.17 8.64
CA ARG A 158 -38.71 -13.86 9.20
C ARG A 158 -39.71 -13.53 8.11
N THR A 159 -40.30 -14.54 7.49
CA THR A 159 -41.68 -14.48 7.00
C THR A 159 -42.14 -15.89 6.61
N GLN A 160 -42.88 -16.53 7.47
CA GLN A 160 -44.01 -17.36 7.01
C GLN A 160 -45.05 -17.45 8.15
N PRO A 161 -46.34 -17.45 7.77
CA PRO A 161 -47.51 -17.30 8.67
C PRO A 161 -47.81 -18.51 9.52
#